data_7402a4ec016b50b3953420818970917f
#
_entry.id   7402a4ec016b50b3953420818970917f
#
_cell.length_a   1.000
_cell.length_b   1.000
_cell.length_c   1.000
_cell.angle_alpha   90.00
_cell.angle_beta   90.00
_cell.angle_gamma   90.00
#
_symmetry.space_group_name_H-M   'P 1'
#
loop_
_entity.id
_entity.type
_entity.pdbx_description
1 polymer ?
#
loop_
_entity_poly.entity_id
_entity_poly.type
_entity_poly.pdbx_seq_one_letter_code
_entity_poly.pdbx_strand_id
1 'polypeptide(L)'
;MKRAPLEPIAVVGLSCIYPGSIDVERFFENLKRGKDLIGDSPRSHWLIEDFYDADPRAPEKVYAKKGGIIPEVAFDYMKFGMPPNVLQSTDSGQLLALVAAKMLFDNAFGEEFQSLDRERVSVILGYSMAAPHLIELAVTQAIPLWVKAMKEAGLSDEQIAKVNAGRLKYSPPMQENSFPGILQNVVAGRISNRFDLHGTNCVIDAACASSLSAINLAMRELWTGDSDMVVTGGVQTTSTPMVYMCFCKTGALSFGGVSRPFDARCDGMMMGEGLGLVALRRLSDAERDGNKIYAVLRGLGTSSDGKGKSIYAPEPEGQKRALRRCYEHAGYGPETVGMVEAHGTGTRAGDAAELKALSEVFSESGRTDPGWCAVGSVKSQIGHTAGAAGAASLIKAILALHHKVLPPTINVEEPTQAIDWAKGPLYINSESRPWIHSADHPRRASLSSFGFGG
;
A
#
# COMPACT_ATOMS: atom_id res chain seq x y z
N MET A 1 26.76 9.45 -20.77
CA MET A 1 27.56 8.69 -19.80
C MET A 1 26.68 7.61 -19.23
N LYS A 2 27.01 6.33 -19.38
CA LYS A 2 26.35 5.25 -18.65
C LYS A 2 26.67 5.45 -17.15
N ARG A 3 25.65 5.56 -16.31
CA ARG A 3 25.86 5.59 -14.84
C ARG A 3 26.53 4.28 -14.42
N ALA A 4 27.48 4.36 -13.48
CA ALA A 4 28.00 3.15 -12.83
C ALA A 4 26.83 2.36 -12.25
N PRO A 5 26.86 1.02 -12.30
CA PRO A 5 25.83 0.22 -11.68
C PRO A 5 25.81 0.52 -10.18
N LEU A 6 24.62 0.86 -9.67
CA LEU A 6 24.41 1.10 -8.25
C LEU A 6 24.42 -0.24 -7.50
N GLU A 7 24.91 -0.22 -6.28
CA GLU A 7 24.94 -1.41 -5.43
C GLU A 7 23.53 -1.98 -5.21
N PRO A 8 23.34 -3.29 -5.33
CA PRO A 8 22.06 -3.92 -5.00
C PRO A 8 21.70 -3.74 -3.53
N ILE A 9 20.39 -3.65 -3.24
CA ILE A 9 19.87 -3.47 -1.89
C ILE A 9 19.23 -4.77 -1.41
N ALA A 10 19.70 -5.29 -0.28
CA ALA A 10 19.16 -6.48 0.37
C ALA A 10 17.91 -6.16 1.19
N VAL A 11 16.90 -7.01 1.12
CA VAL A 11 15.77 -7.01 2.04
C VAL A 11 16.10 -8.02 3.14
N VAL A 12 16.36 -7.53 4.35
CA VAL A 12 16.82 -8.33 5.48
C VAL A 12 15.71 -8.63 6.50
N GLY A 13 14.57 -7.96 6.39
CA GLY A 13 13.41 -8.19 7.26
C GLY A 13 12.10 -7.83 6.60
N LEU A 14 11.03 -8.48 7.04
CA LEU A 14 9.65 -8.30 6.56
C LEU A 14 8.68 -8.29 7.73
N SER A 15 7.67 -7.42 7.66
CA SER A 15 6.48 -7.51 8.49
C SER A 15 5.26 -6.97 7.76
N CYS A 16 4.08 -7.46 8.08
CA CYS A 16 2.85 -6.89 7.52
C CYS A 16 1.63 -7.21 8.38
N ILE A 17 0.62 -6.36 8.23
CA ILE A 17 -0.75 -6.57 8.68
C ILE A 17 -1.65 -6.22 7.50
N TYR A 18 -2.30 -7.22 6.91
CA TYR A 18 -3.22 -7.08 5.78
C TYR A 18 -4.52 -7.84 6.06
N PRO A 19 -5.56 -7.70 5.26
CA PRO A 19 -6.82 -8.42 5.45
C PRO A 19 -6.60 -9.91 5.72
N GLY A 20 -7.22 -10.41 6.79
CA GLY A 20 -7.09 -11.79 7.23
C GLY A 20 -5.70 -12.25 7.68
N SER A 21 -4.74 -11.31 7.85
CA SER A 21 -3.33 -11.64 8.09
C SER A 21 -2.69 -10.65 9.05
N ILE A 22 -2.14 -11.14 10.16
CA ILE A 22 -1.44 -10.36 11.17
C ILE A 22 0.09 -10.49 11.09
N ASP A 23 0.59 -11.30 10.18
CA ASP A 23 2.01 -11.58 9.94
C ASP A 23 2.25 -11.98 8.47
N VAL A 24 3.53 -12.10 8.09
CA VAL A 24 3.93 -12.43 6.71
C VAL A 24 3.63 -13.87 6.32
N GLU A 25 3.69 -14.81 7.25
CA GLU A 25 3.41 -16.23 7.05
C GLU A 25 1.93 -16.42 6.72
N ARG A 26 1.05 -15.83 7.51
CA ARG A 26 -0.40 -15.89 7.29
C ARG A 26 -0.80 -15.15 6.01
N PHE A 27 -0.15 -14.02 5.73
CA PHE A 27 -0.37 -13.28 4.49
C PHE A 27 -0.05 -14.15 3.27
N PHE A 28 1.13 -14.76 3.23
CA PHE A 28 1.52 -15.60 2.11
C PHE A 28 0.67 -16.85 1.97
N GLU A 29 0.28 -17.47 3.09
CA GLU A 29 -0.61 -18.62 3.09
C GLU A 29 -2.00 -18.29 2.51
N ASN A 30 -2.57 -17.14 2.86
CA ASN A 30 -3.82 -16.66 2.28
C ASN A 30 -3.68 -16.38 0.79
N LEU A 31 -2.57 -15.76 0.37
CA LEU A 31 -2.28 -15.50 -1.05
C LEU A 31 -2.17 -16.77 -1.86
N LYS A 32 -1.42 -17.76 -1.38
CA LYS A 32 -1.29 -19.08 -2.05
C LYS A 32 -2.62 -19.80 -2.20
N ARG A 33 -3.50 -19.69 -1.21
CA ARG A 33 -4.82 -20.32 -1.25
C ARG A 33 -5.84 -19.57 -2.13
N GLY A 34 -5.48 -18.41 -2.68
CA GLY A 34 -6.41 -17.62 -3.47
C GLY A 34 -7.63 -17.15 -2.68
N LYS A 35 -7.46 -16.78 -1.41
CA LYS A 35 -8.59 -16.33 -0.59
C LYS A 35 -9.02 -14.94 -0.97
N ASP A 36 -10.31 -14.76 -1.22
CA ASP A 36 -10.94 -13.45 -1.24
C ASP A 36 -11.16 -12.98 0.21
N LEU A 37 -10.50 -11.89 0.57
CA LEU A 37 -10.51 -11.31 1.92
C LEU A 37 -11.28 -9.98 1.96
N ILE A 38 -12.08 -9.72 0.93
CA ILE A 38 -12.93 -8.54 0.80
C ILE A 38 -14.31 -8.87 1.37
N GLY A 39 -14.76 -8.07 2.32
CA GLY A 39 -16.05 -8.23 3.00
C GLY A 39 -16.75 -6.90 3.26
N ASP A 40 -17.94 -6.94 3.86
CA ASP A 40 -18.64 -5.72 4.29
C ASP A 40 -17.83 -4.98 5.36
N SER A 41 -17.83 -3.64 5.31
CA SER A 41 -17.18 -2.80 6.34
C SER A 41 -17.79 -3.07 7.70
N PRO A 42 -16.97 -3.33 8.73
CA PRO A 42 -17.49 -3.62 10.08
C PRO A 42 -18.03 -2.36 10.74
N ARG A 43 -18.95 -2.53 11.68
CA ARG A 43 -19.55 -1.42 12.44
C ARG A 43 -18.53 -0.60 13.25
N SER A 44 -17.38 -1.18 13.56
CA SER A 44 -16.25 -0.48 14.18
C SER A 44 -15.60 0.58 13.30
N HIS A 45 -15.79 0.51 11.98
CA HIS A 45 -15.28 1.50 11.03
C HIS A 45 -16.34 2.57 10.75
N TRP A 46 -17.53 2.16 10.37
CA TRP A 46 -18.67 3.03 10.13
C TRP A 46 -19.99 2.24 10.03
N LEU A 47 -21.10 2.93 10.25
CA LEU A 47 -22.43 2.36 10.14
C LEU A 47 -22.87 2.42 8.66
N ILE A 48 -23.02 1.25 8.03
CA ILE A 48 -23.41 1.14 6.62
C ILE A 48 -24.75 1.85 6.38
N GLU A 49 -25.71 1.69 7.31
CA GLU A 49 -27.02 2.32 7.27
C GLU A 49 -27.00 3.84 7.20
N ASP A 50 -25.94 4.49 7.72
CA ASP A 50 -25.84 5.96 7.71
C ASP A 50 -25.33 6.51 6.38
N PHE A 51 -24.50 5.74 5.66
CA PHE A 51 -23.76 6.25 4.50
C PHE A 51 -24.08 5.55 3.18
N TYR A 52 -24.55 4.30 3.21
CA TYR A 52 -24.78 3.51 2.01
C TYR A 52 -26.12 3.87 1.32
N ASP A 53 -26.05 4.01 -0.02
CA ASP A 53 -27.22 4.03 -0.90
C ASP A 53 -26.83 3.33 -2.22
N ALA A 54 -27.71 2.48 -2.72
CA ALA A 54 -27.48 1.77 -3.98
C ALA A 54 -27.52 2.70 -5.22
N ASP A 55 -28.18 3.88 -5.13
CA ASP A 55 -28.12 4.88 -6.20
C ASP A 55 -26.79 5.64 -6.15
N PRO A 56 -25.92 5.48 -7.16
CA PRO A 56 -24.62 6.17 -7.19
C PRO A 56 -24.73 7.69 -7.26
N ARG A 57 -25.91 8.22 -7.58
CA ARG A 57 -26.18 9.66 -7.66
C ARG A 57 -26.68 10.22 -6.34
N ALA A 58 -27.02 9.39 -5.35
CA ALA A 58 -27.46 9.86 -4.05
C ALA A 58 -26.45 10.85 -3.45
N PRO A 59 -26.90 12.06 -3.03
CA PRO A 59 -25.99 13.04 -2.46
C PRO A 59 -25.45 12.54 -1.12
N GLU A 60 -24.15 12.78 -0.87
CA GLU A 60 -23.49 12.46 0.39
C GLU A 60 -23.57 10.98 0.82
N LYS A 61 -23.83 10.08 -0.14
CA LYS A 61 -23.88 8.64 0.06
C LYS A 61 -22.78 7.92 -0.73
N VAL A 62 -22.53 6.67 -0.35
CA VAL A 62 -21.60 5.75 -1.01
C VAL A 62 -22.37 4.55 -1.55
N TYR A 63 -22.07 4.13 -2.77
CA TYR A 63 -22.65 2.92 -3.36
C TYR A 63 -21.83 1.65 -3.09
N ALA A 64 -20.64 1.80 -2.53
CA ALA A 64 -19.76 0.70 -2.15
C ALA A 64 -19.67 0.59 -0.63
N LYS A 65 -19.78 -0.61 -0.09
CA LYS A 65 -19.76 -0.89 1.36
C LYS A 65 -18.79 -2.01 1.75
N LYS A 66 -18.10 -2.59 0.77
CA LYS A 66 -17.14 -3.66 0.98
C LYS A 66 -15.71 -3.16 0.87
N GLY A 67 -14.80 -3.81 1.58
CA GLY A 67 -13.36 -3.57 1.50
C GLY A 67 -12.56 -4.72 2.08
N GLY A 68 -11.27 -4.71 1.82
CA GLY A 68 -10.31 -5.57 2.48
C GLY A 68 -9.94 -4.96 3.84
N ILE A 69 -10.55 -5.43 4.90
CA ILE A 69 -10.40 -4.85 6.24
C ILE A 69 -9.36 -5.64 7.04
N ILE A 70 -8.43 -4.93 7.69
CA ILE A 70 -7.45 -5.57 8.58
C ILE A 70 -8.14 -6.19 9.80
N PRO A 71 -7.61 -7.31 10.32
CA PRO A 71 -8.15 -7.90 11.54
C PRO A 71 -7.88 -7.01 12.75
N GLU A 72 -8.65 -7.21 13.82
CA GLU A 72 -8.35 -6.59 15.10
C GLU A 72 -6.97 -7.05 15.60
N VAL A 73 -6.15 -6.09 16.01
CA VAL A 73 -4.80 -6.32 16.52
C VAL A 73 -4.70 -5.79 17.94
N ALA A 74 -4.34 -6.66 18.88
CA ALA A 74 -4.10 -6.25 20.24
C ALA A 74 -2.90 -5.30 20.34
N PHE A 75 -3.08 -4.16 21.01
CA PHE A 75 -2.03 -3.18 21.25
C PHE A 75 -1.67 -3.14 22.72
N ASP A 76 -0.46 -3.58 23.04
CA ASP A 76 0.09 -3.52 24.40
C ASP A 76 0.70 -2.13 24.65
N TYR A 77 -0.13 -1.23 25.16
CA TYR A 77 0.26 0.16 25.42
C TYR A 77 1.38 0.28 26.46
N MET A 78 1.48 -0.64 27.41
CA MET A 78 2.58 -0.66 28.40
C MET A 78 3.89 -0.99 27.73
N LYS A 79 3.91 -2.00 26.88
CA LYS A 79 5.09 -2.40 26.12
C LYS A 79 5.63 -1.29 25.23
N PHE A 80 4.73 -0.49 24.64
CA PHE A 80 5.10 0.64 23.80
C PHE A 80 5.21 1.97 24.56
N GLY A 81 5.06 1.98 25.89
CA GLY A 81 5.20 3.18 26.72
C GLY A 81 4.19 4.28 26.39
N MET A 82 2.98 3.91 25.98
CA MET A 82 1.91 4.85 25.62
C MET A 82 0.83 4.86 26.69
N PRO A 83 0.64 5.98 27.43
CA PRO A 83 -0.44 6.08 28.41
C PRO A 83 -1.83 5.98 27.76
N PRO A 84 -2.86 5.45 28.46
CA PRO A 84 -4.21 5.27 27.90
C PRO A 84 -4.84 6.54 27.33
N ASN A 85 -4.60 7.70 27.94
CA ASN A 85 -5.09 9.00 27.45
C ASN A 85 -4.47 9.42 26.10
N VAL A 86 -3.26 8.96 25.79
CA VAL A 86 -2.61 9.19 24.49
C VAL A 86 -3.23 8.31 23.42
N LEU A 87 -3.62 7.06 23.74
CA LEU A 87 -4.21 6.12 22.81
C LEU A 87 -5.49 6.64 22.16
N GLN A 88 -6.38 7.23 22.97
CA GLN A 88 -7.67 7.77 22.50
C GLN A 88 -7.53 8.88 21.47
N SER A 89 -6.38 9.55 21.45
CA SER A 89 -6.08 10.67 20.55
C SER A 89 -5.07 10.29 19.45
N THR A 90 -4.70 9.02 19.32
CA THR A 90 -3.68 8.57 18.37
C THR A 90 -4.31 7.77 17.24
N ASP A 91 -4.01 8.15 16.00
CA ASP A 91 -4.46 7.43 14.82
C ASP A 91 -3.99 5.97 14.82
N SER A 92 -4.86 5.06 14.38
CA SER A 92 -4.60 3.62 14.34
C SER A 92 -3.36 3.26 13.51
N GLY A 93 -3.06 4.03 12.46
CA GLY A 93 -1.86 3.85 11.64
C GLY A 93 -0.57 4.00 12.45
N GLN A 94 -0.53 4.96 13.39
CA GLN A 94 0.63 5.15 14.26
C GLN A 94 0.81 4.00 15.26
N LEU A 95 -0.30 3.46 15.78
CA LEU A 95 -0.28 2.34 16.73
C LEU A 95 0.15 1.04 16.05
N LEU A 96 -0.49 0.71 14.95
CA LEU A 96 -0.22 -0.52 14.20
C LEU A 96 1.18 -0.52 13.57
N ALA A 97 1.69 0.64 13.17
CA ALA A 97 3.06 0.76 12.67
C ALA A 97 4.11 0.43 13.75
N LEU A 98 3.85 0.74 15.03
CA LEU A 98 4.72 0.29 16.13
C LEU A 98 4.72 -1.23 16.29
N VAL A 99 3.54 -1.85 16.18
CA VAL A 99 3.43 -3.33 16.21
C VAL A 99 4.20 -3.95 15.05
N ALA A 100 3.98 -3.43 13.83
CA ALA A 100 4.67 -3.93 12.65
C ALA A 100 6.19 -3.70 12.70
N ALA A 101 6.66 -2.57 13.23
CA ALA A 101 8.08 -2.31 13.42
C ALA A 101 8.71 -3.30 14.41
N LYS A 102 8.02 -3.60 15.51
CA LYS A 102 8.48 -4.65 16.44
C LYS A 102 8.60 -6.01 15.75
N MET A 103 7.57 -6.40 14.99
CA MET A 103 7.58 -7.66 14.22
C MET A 103 8.71 -7.66 13.19
N LEU A 104 8.97 -6.52 12.54
CA LEU A 104 10.06 -6.37 11.57
C LEU A 104 11.42 -6.61 12.22
N PHE A 105 11.69 -5.97 13.36
CA PHE A 105 12.96 -6.13 14.05
C PHE A 105 13.15 -7.54 14.61
N ASP A 106 12.07 -8.16 15.11
CA ASP A 106 12.11 -9.56 15.53
C ASP A 106 12.40 -10.51 14.36
N ASN A 107 11.81 -10.24 13.19
CA ASN A 107 12.03 -11.03 11.98
C ASN A 107 13.45 -10.86 11.39
N ALA A 108 13.99 -9.64 11.44
CA ALA A 108 15.27 -9.32 10.84
C ALA A 108 16.47 -9.68 11.74
N PHE A 109 16.35 -9.46 13.05
CA PHE A 109 17.49 -9.49 13.98
C PHE A 109 17.23 -10.32 15.26
N GLY A 110 15.96 -10.53 15.63
CA GLY A 110 15.66 -11.20 16.90
C GLY A 110 16.31 -10.49 18.10
N GLU A 111 17.08 -11.24 18.90
CA GLU A 111 17.80 -10.70 20.07
C GLU A 111 18.97 -9.77 19.67
N GLU A 112 19.54 -9.94 18.48
CA GLU A 112 20.66 -9.14 17.98
C GLU A 112 20.27 -7.67 17.73
N PHE A 113 18.97 -7.35 17.70
CA PHE A 113 18.49 -5.97 17.60
C PHE A 113 19.06 -5.06 18.70
N GLN A 114 19.36 -5.61 19.88
CA GLN A 114 19.92 -4.84 20.99
C GLN A 114 21.33 -4.34 20.72
N SER A 115 22.12 -5.04 19.90
CA SER A 115 23.50 -4.71 19.54
C SER A 115 23.61 -3.90 18.24
N LEU A 116 22.49 -3.63 17.55
CA LEU A 116 22.48 -2.86 16.31
C LEU A 116 22.92 -1.41 16.59
N ASP A 117 23.84 -0.90 15.78
CA ASP A 117 24.12 0.54 15.74
C ASP A 117 22.90 1.28 15.16
N ARG A 118 22.29 2.14 15.96
CA ARG A 118 21.03 2.82 15.65
C ARG A 118 21.21 4.25 15.18
N GLU A 119 22.45 4.77 15.22
CA GLU A 119 22.76 6.14 14.79
C GLU A 119 22.41 6.39 13.32
N ARG A 120 22.55 5.34 12.49
CA ARG A 120 22.37 5.41 11.05
C ARG A 120 21.23 4.52 10.54
N VAL A 121 20.19 4.36 11.36
CA VAL A 121 18.95 3.67 11.00
C VAL A 121 17.84 4.67 10.75
N SER A 122 17.37 4.74 9.51
CA SER A 122 16.30 5.64 9.07
C SER A 122 14.95 4.95 9.03
N VAL A 123 13.87 5.76 9.15
CA VAL A 123 12.48 5.33 9.00
C VAL A 123 11.80 6.18 7.94
N ILE A 124 11.55 5.62 6.76
CA ILE A 124 10.97 6.33 5.60
C ILE A 124 9.76 5.56 5.10
N LEU A 125 8.56 6.08 5.34
CA LEU A 125 7.31 5.35 5.09
C LEU A 125 6.45 6.05 4.05
N GLY A 126 5.74 5.26 3.23
CA GLY A 126 4.66 5.74 2.39
C GLY A 126 3.37 5.83 3.20
N TYR A 127 2.73 6.99 3.22
CA TYR A 127 1.44 7.19 3.86
C TYR A 127 0.65 8.22 3.06
N SER A 128 -0.49 7.85 2.55
CA SER A 128 -1.34 8.74 1.77
C SER A 128 -2.68 8.96 2.44
N MET A 129 -3.35 10.05 2.06
CA MET A 129 -4.66 10.45 2.57
C MET A 129 -4.62 10.99 4.02
N ALA A 130 -5.67 11.69 4.41
CA ALA A 130 -5.78 12.21 5.78
C ALA A 130 -5.94 11.09 6.79
N ALA A 131 -5.31 11.24 7.95
CA ALA A 131 -5.53 10.35 9.08
C ALA A 131 -7.02 10.31 9.45
N PRO A 132 -7.62 9.13 9.69
CA PRO A 132 -9.05 9.02 10.05
C PRO A 132 -9.46 9.91 11.20
N HIS A 133 -8.65 9.98 12.22
CA HIS A 133 -8.90 10.79 13.41
C HIS A 133 -8.94 12.31 13.11
N LEU A 134 -8.22 12.76 12.08
CA LEU A 134 -8.32 14.14 11.58
C LEU A 134 -9.72 14.45 11.04
N ILE A 135 -10.35 13.48 10.34
CA ILE A 135 -11.70 13.63 9.80
C ILE A 135 -12.71 13.78 10.94
N GLU A 136 -12.58 12.98 11.99
CA GLU A 136 -13.42 13.09 13.20
C GLU A 136 -13.28 14.47 13.87
N LEU A 137 -12.07 14.98 14.00
CA LEU A 137 -11.80 16.29 14.57
C LEU A 137 -12.27 17.45 13.68
N ALA A 138 -12.37 17.27 12.38
CA ALA A 138 -12.89 18.27 11.45
C ALA A 138 -14.35 18.63 11.74
N VAL A 139 -15.14 17.74 12.36
CA VAL A 139 -16.50 18.02 12.85
C VAL A 139 -16.49 19.22 13.80
N THR A 140 -15.45 19.40 14.61
CA THR A 140 -15.30 20.54 15.52
C THR A 140 -15.29 21.86 14.80
N GLN A 141 -14.69 21.95 13.63
CA GLN A 141 -14.66 23.17 12.81
C GLN A 141 -16.02 23.52 12.19
N ALA A 142 -16.88 22.51 12.00
CA ALA A 142 -18.21 22.72 11.44
C ALA A 142 -19.23 23.22 12.49
N ILE A 143 -18.92 23.17 13.80
CA ILE A 143 -19.86 23.54 14.87
C ILE A 143 -20.43 24.95 14.69
N PRO A 144 -19.66 26.02 14.40
CA PRO A 144 -20.22 27.37 14.20
C PRO A 144 -21.26 27.41 13.07
N LEU A 145 -21.04 26.68 11.99
CA LEU A 145 -21.98 26.60 10.86
C LEU A 145 -23.27 25.87 11.28
N TRP A 146 -23.15 24.78 12.02
CA TRP A 146 -24.29 24.04 12.52
C TRP A 146 -25.11 24.84 13.53
N VAL A 147 -24.45 25.58 14.44
CA VAL A 147 -25.10 26.52 15.37
C VAL A 147 -25.88 27.58 14.61
N LYS A 148 -25.29 28.16 13.56
CA LYS A 148 -25.97 29.14 12.71
C LYS A 148 -27.21 28.55 12.05
N ALA A 149 -27.08 27.38 11.40
CA ALA A 149 -28.20 26.70 10.76
C ALA A 149 -29.32 26.34 11.78
N MET A 150 -28.98 25.88 12.97
CA MET A 150 -29.96 25.60 14.03
C MET A 150 -30.68 26.86 14.47
N LYS A 151 -30.01 28.01 14.60
CA LYS A 151 -30.65 29.30 14.91
C LYS A 151 -31.60 29.76 13.80
N GLU A 152 -31.15 29.64 12.55
CA GLU A 152 -31.98 29.95 11.36
C GLU A 152 -33.21 29.02 11.27
N ALA A 153 -33.10 27.77 11.75
CA ALA A 153 -34.21 26.85 11.87
C ALA A 153 -35.13 27.12 13.08
N GLY A 154 -34.84 28.13 13.89
CA GLY A 154 -35.68 28.56 15.03
C GLY A 154 -35.43 27.85 16.36
N LEU A 155 -34.30 27.10 16.50
CA LEU A 155 -33.96 26.49 17.77
C LEU A 155 -33.51 27.54 18.80
N SER A 156 -33.95 27.39 20.06
CA SER A 156 -33.49 28.24 21.15
C SER A 156 -32.02 27.96 21.53
N ASP A 157 -31.36 28.90 22.18
CA ASP A 157 -30.00 28.73 22.68
C ASP A 157 -29.87 27.55 23.65
N GLU A 158 -30.92 27.27 24.47
CA GLU A 158 -30.99 26.11 25.37
C GLU A 158 -31.01 24.78 24.57
N GLN A 159 -31.83 24.70 23.54
CA GLN A 159 -31.89 23.53 22.65
C GLN A 159 -30.55 23.30 21.93
N ILE A 160 -29.93 24.34 21.42
CA ILE A 160 -28.62 24.30 20.76
C ILE A 160 -27.54 23.81 21.75
N ALA A 161 -27.52 24.33 22.96
CA ALA A 161 -26.58 23.89 23.98
C ALA A 161 -26.76 22.38 24.31
N LYS A 162 -28.02 21.90 24.40
CA LYS A 162 -28.32 20.48 24.62
C LYS A 162 -27.83 19.59 23.43
N VAL A 163 -28.03 20.02 22.19
CA VAL A 163 -27.52 19.33 20.99
C VAL A 163 -25.99 19.27 21.03
N ASN A 164 -25.32 20.39 21.30
CA ASN A 164 -23.86 20.44 21.39
C ASN A 164 -23.29 19.55 22.52
N ALA A 165 -23.95 19.49 23.65
CA ALA A 165 -23.56 18.58 24.75
C ALA A 165 -23.72 17.11 24.35
N GLY A 166 -24.80 16.77 23.61
CA GLY A 166 -25.04 15.44 23.09
C GLY A 166 -23.98 14.99 22.07
N ARG A 167 -23.51 15.92 21.26
CA ARG A 167 -22.46 15.68 20.25
C ARG A 167 -21.17 15.11 20.84
N LEU A 168 -20.77 15.52 22.03
CA LEU A 168 -19.54 15.06 22.69
C LEU A 168 -19.48 13.54 22.91
N LYS A 169 -20.63 12.86 22.82
CA LYS A 169 -20.69 11.39 22.86
C LYS A 169 -20.15 10.74 21.58
N TYR A 170 -20.18 11.45 20.46
CA TYR A 170 -19.84 10.96 19.13
C TYR A 170 -18.55 11.58 18.57
N SER A 171 -18.18 12.77 19.05
CA SER A 171 -16.99 13.48 18.63
C SER A 171 -16.31 14.05 19.88
N PRO A 172 -15.26 13.39 20.39
CA PRO A 172 -14.57 13.85 21.59
C PRO A 172 -13.93 15.23 21.34
N PRO A 173 -13.73 16.04 22.40
CA PRO A 173 -13.07 17.32 22.26
C PRO A 173 -11.59 17.14 21.90
N MET A 174 -11.02 18.14 21.22
CA MET A 174 -9.58 18.18 21.01
C MET A 174 -8.82 18.23 22.34
N GLN A 175 -7.78 17.45 22.44
CA GLN A 175 -6.87 17.36 23.57
C GLN A 175 -5.44 17.69 23.12
N GLU A 176 -4.52 17.89 24.06
CA GLU A 176 -3.10 18.13 23.77
C GLU A 176 -2.52 17.03 22.83
N ASN A 177 -2.84 15.77 23.10
CA ASN A 177 -2.37 14.64 22.33
C ASN A 177 -3.06 14.45 20.97
N SER A 178 -4.13 15.19 20.67
CA SER A 178 -4.82 15.09 19.38
C SER A 178 -3.94 15.56 18.22
N PHE A 179 -3.13 16.62 18.44
CA PHE A 179 -2.30 17.15 17.37
C PHE A 179 -1.22 16.15 16.88
N PRO A 180 -0.33 15.61 17.73
CA PRO A 180 0.59 14.55 17.27
C PRO A 180 -0.14 13.28 16.82
N GLY A 181 -1.34 13.01 17.33
CA GLY A 181 -2.15 11.85 16.98
C GLY A 181 -2.66 11.84 15.54
N ILE A 182 -2.83 13.03 14.92
CA ILE A 182 -3.35 13.17 13.55
C ILE A 182 -2.28 13.45 12.49
N LEU A 183 -1.05 13.73 12.90
CA LEU A 183 0.03 14.04 11.96
C LEU A 183 0.60 12.75 11.35
N GLN A 184 0.58 12.64 10.03
CA GLN A 184 1.06 11.45 9.32
C GLN A 184 2.55 11.18 9.54
N ASN A 185 3.39 12.22 9.54
CA ASN A 185 4.82 12.06 9.76
C ASN A 185 5.16 11.48 11.14
N VAL A 186 4.27 11.63 12.12
CA VAL A 186 4.46 11.11 13.47
C VAL A 186 4.49 9.58 13.50
N VAL A 187 3.96 8.88 12.48
CA VAL A 187 4.09 7.42 12.36
C VAL A 187 5.58 7.01 12.31
N ALA A 188 6.37 7.66 11.49
CA ALA A 188 7.82 7.41 11.40
C ALA A 188 8.54 7.87 12.68
N GLY A 189 8.20 9.06 13.19
CA GLY A 189 8.76 9.60 14.44
C GLY A 189 8.48 8.71 15.66
N ARG A 190 7.30 8.09 15.78
CA ARG A 190 7.01 7.15 16.87
C ARG A 190 7.85 5.88 16.80
N ILE A 191 8.06 5.34 15.59
CA ILE A 191 8.95 4.19 15.41
C ILE A 191 10.37 4.59 15.83
N SER A 192 10.90 5.70 15.30
CA SER A 192 12.24 6.18 15.65
C SER A 192 12.38 6.42 17.14
N ASN A 193 11.42 7.09 17.77
CA ASN A 193 11.44 7.34 19.22
C ASN A 193 11.38 6.05 20.04
N ARG A 194 10.48 5.11 19.67
CA ARG A 194 10.28 3.90 20.47
C ARG A 194 11.45 2.91 20.38
N PHE A 195 12.10 2.85 19.23
CA PHE A 195 13.21 1.92 18.98
C PHE A 195 14.57 2.60 19.03
N ASP A 196 14.63 3.86 19.44
CA ASP A 196 15.86 4.63 19.62
C ASP A 196 16.68 4.70 18.32
N LEU A 197 16.05 5.14 17.22
CA LEU A 197 16.67 5.23 15.90
C LEU A 197 16.95 6.69 15.56
N HIS A 198 18.16 7.00 15.10
CA HIS A 198 18.67 8.36 14.97
C HIS A 198 18.85 8.86 13.53
N GLY A 199 18.61 8.00 12.53
CA GLY A 199 18.62 8.41 11.11
C GLY A 199 17.43 9.28 10.71
N THR A 200 17.28 9.52 9.43
CA THR A 200 16.13 10.27 8.86
C THR A 200 14.81 9.60 9.24
N ASN A 201 13.83 10.41 9.69
CA ASN A 201 12.46 9.92 9.80
C ASN A 201 11.51 10.83 9.03
N CYS A 202 10.76 10.27 8.09
CA CYS A 202 9.78 11.01 7.31
C CYS A 202 8.71 10.10 6.70
N VAL A 203 7.66 10.72 6.17
CA VAL A 203 6.67 10.04 5.32
C VAL A 203 6.64 10.69 3.95
N ILE A 204 6.24 9.90 2.96
CA ILE A 204 6.09 10.32 1.57
C ILE A 204 4.65 10.07 1.15
N ASP A 205 4.01 11.08 0.59
CA ASP A 205 2.73 10.93 -0.09
C ASP A 205 2.93 11.08 -1.61
N ALA A 206 2.66 10.01 -2.31
CA ALA A 206 2.56 9.91 -3.76
C ALA A 206 1.32 9.07 -4.11
N ALA A 207 0.23 9.28 -3.35
CA ALA A 207 -1.01 8.50 -3.43
C ALA A 207 -0.73 6.99 -3.40
N CYS A 208 -1.25 6.21 -4.36
CA CYS A 208 -1.06 4.76 -4.40
C CYS A 208 0.41 4.32 -4.63
N ALA A 209 1.28 5.23 -5.09
CA ALA A 209 2.71 4.97 -5.28
C ALA A 209 3.57 5.29 -4.03
N SER A 210 2.97 5.71 -2.91
CA SER A 210 3.68 6.21 -1.72
C SER A 210 4.72 5.22 -1.20
N SER A 211 4.38 3.93 -1.03
CA SER A 211 5.34 2.94 -0.54
C SER A 211 6.53 2.74 -1.48
N LEU A 212 6.33 2.70 -2.80
CA LEU A 212 7.46 2.57 -3.74
C LEU A 212 8.30 3.85 -3.81
N SER A 213 7.68 5.02 -3.62
CA SER A 213 8.39 6.30 -3.50
C SER A 213 9.23 6.35 -2.22
N ALA A 214 8.71 5.83 -1.10
CA ALA A 214 9.47 5.69 0.14
C ALA A 214 10.65 4.72 -0.02
N ILE A 215 10.46 3.59 -0.67
CA ILE A 215 11.52 2.63 -0.99
C ILE A 215 12.58 3.28 -1.90
N ASN A 216 12.18 4.09 -2.89
CA ASN A 216 13.14 4.83 -3.72
C ASN A 216 14.03 5.76 -2.88
N LEU A 217 13.45 6.52 -1.95
CA LEU A 217 14.23 7.38 -1.07
C LEU A 217 15.13 6.56 -0.13
N ALA A 218 14.60 5.47 0.43
CA ALA A 218 15.37 4.55 1.26
C ALA A 218 16.59 3.97 0.53
N MET A 219 16.42 3.52 -0.72
CA MET A 219 17.54 3.03 -1.53
C MET A 219 18.57 4.14 -1.79
N ARG A 220 18.14 5.39 -2.00
CA ARG A 220 19.04 6.53 -2.20
C ARG A 220 19.87 6.83 -0.97
N GLU A 221 19.27 6.83 0.23
CA GLU A 221 20.01 7.02 1.48
C GLU A 221 21.06 5.93 1.73
N LEU A 222 20.75 4.69 1.37
CA LEU A 222 21.72 3.60 1.44
C LEU A 222 22.87 3.79 0.44
N TRP A 223 22.59 4.25 -0.80
CA TRP A 223 23.63 4.49 -1.81
C TRP A 223 24.50 5.70 -1.52
N THR A 224 23.95 6.77 -0.92
CA THR A 224 24.72 7.95 -0.51
C THR A 224 25.52 7.69 0.76
N GLY A 225 25.19 6.61 1.49
CA GLY A 225 25.82 6.30 2.75
C GLY A 225 25.31 7.15 3.92
N ASP A 226 24.17 7.81 3.79
CA ASP A 226 23.54 8.56 4.89
C ASP A 226 22.93 7.62 5.93
N SER A 227 22.52 6.42 5.51
CA SER A 227 22.02 5.34 6.36
C SER A 227 22.74 4.03 6.09
N ASP A 228 22.80 3.15 7.09
CA ASP A 228 23.28 1.77 6.98
C ASP A 228 22.14 0.76 6.98
N MET A 229 20.99 1.18 7.48
CA MET A 229 19.73 0.46 7.41
C MET A 229 18.58 1.43 7.28
N VAL A 230 17.55 1.07 6.49
CA VAL A 230 16.33 1.85 6.40
C VAL A 230 15.11 0.93 6.61
N VAL A 231 14.27 1.30 7.57
CA VAL A 231 12.92 0.77 7.71
C VAL A 231 12.02 1.53 6.74
N THR A 232 11.42 0.83 5.79
CA THR A 232 10.56 1.45 4.78
C THR A 232 9.35 0.57 4.46
N GLY A 233 8.44 1.07 3.65
CA GLY A 233 7.20 0.39 3.30
C GLY A 233 6.03 1.36 3.24
N GLY A 234 4.84 0.93 3.64
CA GLY A 234 3.65 1.79 3.57
C GLY A 234 2.59 1.47 4.61
N VAL A 235 1.79 2.48 4.93
CA VAL A 235 0.74 2.43 5.94
C VAL A 235 -0.58 2.95 5.36
N GLN A 236 -1.67 2.22 5.61
CA GLN A 236 -3.05 2.60 5.30
C GLN A 236 -3.99 1.76 6.16
N THR A 237 -4.42 2.25 7.29
CA THR A 237 -5.06 1.42 8.32
C THR A 237 -6.55 1.68 8.51
N THR A 238 -7.14 2.60 7.78
CA THR A 238 -8.57 2.87 7.90
C THR A 238 -9.16 3.42 6.61
N SER A 239 -10.25 2.80 6.19
CA SER A 239 -11.07 3.22 5.06
C SER A 239 -12.35 3.86 5.57
N THR A 240 -12.32 5.19 5.76
CA THR A 240 -13.46 5.96 6.28
C THR A 240 -14.54 6.17 5.23
N PRO A 241 -15.79 6.50 5.61
CA PRO A 241 -16.84 6.90 4.67
C PRO A 241 -16.43 8.04 3.74
N MET A 242 -15.64 9.00 4.23
CA MET A 242 -15.09 10.10 3.42
C MET A 242 -14.26 9.58 2.24
N VAL A 243 -13.40 8.59 2.49
CA VAL A 243 -12.56 7.96 1.46
C VAL A 243 -13.45 7.25 0.44
N TYR A 244 -14.43 6.47 0.90
CA TYR A 244 -15.39 5.82 0.01
C TYR A 244 -16.18 6.85 -0.81
N MET A 245 -16.64 7.97 -0.23
CA MET A 245 -17.33 9.03 -0.95
C MET A 245 -16.47 9.61 -2.07
N CYS A 246 -15.22 9.96 -1.79
CA CYS A 246 -14.30 10.49 -2.79
C CYS A 246 -14.18 9.55 -4.00
N PHE A 247 -13.94 8.27 -3.76
CA PHE A 247 -13.80 7.30 -4.84
C PHE A 247 -15.13 6.92 -5.50
N CYS A 248 -16.25 6.93 -4.78
CA CYS A 248 -17.58 6.77 -5.37
C CYS A 248 -17.90 7.92 -6.34
N LYS A 249 -17.62 9.18 -5.94
CA LYS A 249 -17.91 10.35 -6.80
C LYS A 249 -17.03 10.40 -8.05
N THR A 250 -15.84 9.80 -8.04
CA THR A 250 -15.01 9.63 -9.24
C THR A 250 -15.40 8.42 -10.09
N GLY A 251 -16.34 7.58 -9.63
CA GLY A 251 -16.71 6.33 -10.29
C GLY A 251 -15.61 5.27 -10.30
N ALA A 252 -14.65 5.34 -9.36
CA ALA A 252 -13.50 4.45 -9.33
C ALA A 252 -13.76 3.13 -8.58
N LEU A 253 -14.77 3.07 -7.69
CA LEU A 253 -15.10 1.86 -6.96
C LEU A 253 -15.99 0.92 -7.77
N SER A 254 -15.82 -0.39 -7.54
CA SER A 254 -16.66 -1.42 -8.15
C SER A 254 -18.11 -1.32 -7.70
N PHE A 255 -19.04 -1.29 -8.65
CA PHE A 255 -20.48 -1.39 -8.41
C PHE A 255 -20.88 -2.81 -8.01
N GLY A 256 -20.23 -3.81 -8.61
CA GLY A 256 -20.45 -5.23 -8.30
C GLY A 256 -19.86 -5.68 -6.97
N GLY A 257 -19.04 -4.86 -6.32
CA GLY A 257 -18.43 -5.16 -5.03
C GLY A 257 -17.44 -6.34 -5.06
N VAL A 258 -16.75 -6.55 -6.19
CA VAL A 258 -15.74 -7.59 -6.40
C VAL A 258 -14.51 -6.99 -7.06
N SER A 259 -13.33 -7.29 -6.53
CA SER A 259 -12.06 -6.91 -7.16
C SER A 259 -11.73 -7.87 -8.31
N ARG A 260 -11.72 -7.37 -9.56
CA ARG A 260 -11.50 -8.15 -10.79
C ARG A 260 -10.38 -7.57 -11.65
N PRO A 261 -9.12 -7.56 -11.19
CA PRO A 261 -8.02 -7.11 -12.03
C PRO A 261 -7.91 -7.95 -13.30
N PHE A 262 -7.79 -7.28 -14.45
CA PHE A 262 -7.61 -7.90 -15.77
C PHE A 262 -8.77 -8.73 -16.33
N ASP A 263 -9.92 -8.76 -15.66
CA ASP A 263 -11.14 -9.39 -16.18
C ASP A 263 -11.91 -8.42 -17.07
N ALA A 264 -12.54 -8.92 -18.12
CA ALA A 264 -13.36 -8.12 -19.03
C ALA A 264 -14.57 -7.46 -18.33
N ARG A 265 -15.04 -8.04 -17.23
CA ARG A 265 -16.16 -7.55 -16.42
C ARG A 265 -15.72 -6.61 -15.29
N CYS A 266 -14.42 -6.22 -15.25
CA CYS A 266 -13.97 -5.26 -14.25
C CYS A 266 -14.77 -3.95 -14.34
N ASP A 267 -15.22 -3.45 -13.21
CA ASP A 267 -16.11 -2.28 -13.10
C ASP A 267 -15.63 -1.25 -12.08
N GLY A 268 -14.45 -1.46 -11.50
CA GLY A 268 -13.83 -0.59 -10.51
C GLY A 268 -12.99 -1.34 -9.50
N MET A 269 -12.30 -0.59 -8.65
CA MET A 269 -11.48 -1.15 -7.58
C MET A 269 -12.29 -1.39 -6.31
N MET A 270 -11.76 -2.21 -5.43
CA MET A 270 -12.23 -2.37 -4.05
C MET A 270 -11.22 -1.71 -3.11
N MET A 271 -11.70 -0.98 -2.11
CA MET A 271 -10.82 -0.43 -1.07
C MET A 271 -10.21 -1.52 -0.21
N GLY A 272 -9.03 -1.27 0.32
CA GLY A 272 -8.36 -2.15 1.26
C GLY A 272 -7.55 -1.35 2.28
N GLU A 273 -7.27 -2.01 3.39
CA GLU A 273 -6.43 -1.51 4.48
C GLU A 273 -5.19 -2.38 4.63
N GLY A 274 -4.20 -1.86 5.28
CA GLY A 274 -3.03 -2.63 5.64
C GLY A 274 -1.78 -1.80 5.83
N LEU A 275 -0.76 -2.46 6.28
CA LEU A 275 0.58 -1.93 6.34
C LEU A 275 1.59 -3.04 6.11
N GLY A 276 2.69 -2.68 5.47
CA GLY A 276 3.81 -3.58 5.25
C GLY A 276 5.12 -2.83 5.38
N LEU A 277 6.03 -3.38 6.16
CA LEU A 277 7.35 -2.82 6.41
C LEU A 277 8.42 -3.79 5.95
N VAL A 278 9.50 -3.24 5.44
CA VAL A 278 10.73 -3.97 5.08
C VAL A 278 11.95 -3.28 5.66
N ALA A 279 12.93 -4.06 6.08
CA ALA A 279 14.26 -3.57 6.46
C ALA A 279 15.21 -3.73 5.29
N LEU A 280 15.81 -2.62 4.86
CA LEU A 280 16.73 -2.56 3.72
C LEU A 280 18.15 -2.26 4.18
N ARG A 281 19.13 -2.94 3.59
CA ARG A 281 20.58 -2.69 3.75
C ARG A 281 21.28 -2.80 2.40
N ARG A 282 22.45 -2.19 2.25
CA ARG A 282 23.35 -2.51 1.12
C ARG A 282 23.62 -4.01 1.11
N LEU A 283 23.70 -4.61 -0.08
CA LEU A 283 23.92 -6.06 -0.18
C LEU A 283 25.25 -6.48 0.46
N SER A 284 26.31 -5.72 0.22
CA SER A 284 27.63 -5.98 0.80
C SER A 284 27.63 -5.95 2.33
N ASP A 285 26.91 -5.00 2.93
CA ASP A 285 26.78 -4.91 4.39
C ASP A 285 25.97 -6.09 4.95
N ALA A 286 24.87 -6.46 4.29
CA ALA A 286 24.04 -7.59 4.71
C ALA A 286 24.80 -8.92 4.64
N GLU A 287 25.62 -9.13 3.60
CA GLU A 287 26.47 -10.32 3.45
C GLU A 287 27.60 -10.35 4.48
N ARG A 288 28.29 -9.21 4.67
CA ARG A 288 29.37 -9.08 5.68
C ARG A 288 28.88 -9.42 7.09
N ASP A 289 27.69 -8.93 7.44
CA ASP A 289 27.13 -9.05 8.79
C ASP A 289 26.30 -10.34 8.96
N GLY A 290 26.24 -11.22 7.94
CA GLY A 290 25.57 -12.51 7.99
C GLY A 290 24.03 -12.40 8.11
N ASN A 291 23.43 -11.29 7.68
CA ASN A 291 21.98 -11.12 7.75
C ASN A 291 21.24 -12.13 6.85
N LYS A 292 20.06 -12.55 7.28
CA LYS A 292 19.13 -13.25 6.40
C LYS A 292 18.71 -12.33 5.26
N ILE A 293 18.85 -12.78 4.02
CA ILE A 293 18.44 -12.04 2.82
C ILE A 293 17.23 -12.73 2.20
N TYR A 294 16.10 -12.05 2.19
CA TYR A 294 14.85 -12.55 1.58
C TYR A 294 14.84 -12.37 0.06
N ALA A 295 15.31 -11.22 -0.39
CA ALA A 295 15.42 -10.85 -1.79
C ALA A 295 16.38 -9.68 -1.96
N VAL A 296 16.74 -9.38 -3.22
CA VAL A 296 17.62 -8.28 -3.58
C VAL A 296 16.91 -7.35 -4.55
N LEU A 297 16.78 -6.08 -4.19
CA LEU A 297 16.25 -5.02 -5.05
C LEU A 297 17.35 -4.58 -6.00
N ARG A 298 17.14 -4.76 -7.31
CA ARG A 298 18.12 -4.50 -8.37
C ARG A 298 17.93 -3.16 -9.04
N GLY A 299 16.71 -2.68 -9.12
CA GLY A 299 16.38 -1.45 -9.81
C GLY A 299 15.03 -0.89 -9.40
N LEU A 300 14.90 0.41 -9.58
CA LEU A 300 13.65 1.14 -9.40
C LEU A 300 13.57 2.23 -10.46
N GLY A 301 12.40 2.36 -11.09
CA GLY A 301 12.11 3.38 -12.07
C GLY A 301 10.92 4.23 -11.65
N THR A 302 11.04 5.53 -11.76
CA THR A 302 9.97 6.49 -11.52
C THR A 302 9.70 7.35 -12.75
N SER A 303 8.47 7.79 -12.90
CA SER A 303 8.05 8.70 -13.96
C SER A 303 6.88 9.53 -13.50
N SER A 304 6.68 10.68 -14.10
CA SER A 304 5.42 11.42 -14.09
C SER A 304 4.77 11.29 -15.47
N ASP A 305 3.44 11.30 -15.53
CA ASP A 305 2.68 11.30 -16.79
C ASP A 305 2.87 12.61 -17.56
N GLY A 306 3.24 13.69 -16.87
CA GLY A 306 3.43 15.00 -17.48
C GLY A 306 2.10 15.62 -17.91
N LYS A 307 2.07 16.24 -19.09
CA LYS A 307 0.86 16.84 -19.64
C LYS A 307 -0.01 15.77 -20.29
N GLY A 308 -0.94 15.19 -19.52
CA GLY A 308 -1.92 14.21 -19.98
C GLY A 308 -3.30 14.78 -20.26
N LYS A 309 -4.29 13.90 -20.44
CA LYS A 309 -5.71 14.25 -20.68
C LYS A 309 -6.39 14.82 -19.43
N SER A 310 -6.13 14.24 -18.28
CA SER A 310 -6.60 14.71 -16.97
C SER A 310 -5.65 14.21 -15.89
N ILE A 311 -5.71 14.84 -14.70
CA ILE A 311 -4.82 14.52 -13.59
C ILE A 311 -4.94 13.08 -13.05
N TYR A 312 -6.04 12.40 -13.37
CA TYR A 312 -6.31 11.03 -12.91
C TYR A 312 -6.46 10.01 -14.06
N ALA A 313 -6.23 10.42 -15.31
CA ALA A 313 -6.28 9.50 -16.43
C ALA A 313 -4.94 8.74 -16.53
N PRO A 314 -4.95 7.39 -16.58
CA PRO A 314 -3.72 6.62 -16.70
C PRO A 314 -3.06 6.88 -18.07
N GLU A 315 -1.74 7.08 -18.07
CA GLU A 315 -0.97 7.38 -19.29
C GLU A 315 0.07 6.29 -19.55
N PRO A 316 -0.16 5.41 -20.57
CA PRO A 316 0.74 4.30 -20.86
C PRO A 316 2.20 4.73 -21.11
N GLU A 317 2.44 5.89 -21.73
CA GLU A 317 3.79 6.38 -22.00
C GLU A 317 4.57 6.73 -20.73
N GLY A 318 3.87 7.24 -19.67
CA GLY A 318 4.46 7.45 -18.36
C GLY A 318 4.89 6.12 -17.74
N GLN A 319 4.02 5.13 -17.77
CA GLN A 319 4.29 3.79 -17.25
C GLN A 319 5.46 3.11 -18.00
N LYS A 320 5.51 3.19 -19.33
CA LYS A 320 6.62 2.65 -20.13
C LYS A 320 7.95 3.31 -19.77
N ARG A 321 7.96 4.63 -19.53
CA ARG A 321 9.17 5.33 -19.07
C ARG A 321 9.66 4.82 -17.72
N ALA A 322 8.76 4.61 -16.78
CA ALA A 322 9.12 4.04 -15.48
C ALA A 322 9.70 2.64 -15.61
N LEU A 323 9.06 1.76 -16.41
CA LEU A 323 9.55 0.41 -16.68
C LEU A 323 10.95 0.39 -17.31
N ARG A 324 11.18 1.16 -18.40
CA ARG A 324 12.48 1.22 -19.05
C ARG A 324 13.57 1.72 -18.12
N ARG A 325 13.31 2.77 -17.33
CA ARG A 325 14.24 3.26 -16.31
C ARG A 325 14.53 2.22 -15.24
N CYS A 326 13.52 1.44 -14.83
CA CYS A 326 13.70 0.35 -13.88
C CYS A 326 14.64 -0.72 -14.40
N TYR A 327 14.45 -1.21 -15.65
CA TYR A 327 15.27 -2.23 -16.25
C TYR A 327 16.68 -1.72 -16.58
N GLU A 328 16.81 -0.48 -17.05
CA GLU A 328 18.13 0.17 -17.22
C GLU A 328 18.90 0.22 -15.89
N HIS A 329 18.21 0.57 -14.80
CA HIS A 329 18.80 0.62 -13.47
C HIS A 329 19.15 -0.78 -12.94
N ALA A 330 18.29 -1.78 -13.20
CA ALA A 330 18.50 -3.16 -12.78
C ALA A 330 19.67 -3.87 -13.50
N GLY A 331 20.03 -3.41 -14.68
CA GLY A 331 21.11 -3.96 -15.49
C GLY A 331 20.76 -5.27 -16.21
N TYR A 332 19.47 -5.57 -16.39
CA TYR A 332 18.96 -6.70 -17.18
C TYR A 332 17.62 -6.35 -17.83
N GLY A 333 17.25 -7.08 -18.86
CA GLY A 333 16.03 -6.85 -19.60
C GLY A 333 14.82 -7.62 -19.07
N PRO A 334 13.59 -7.23 -19.50
CA PRO A 334 12.34 -7.85 -19.06
C PRO A 334 12.20 -9.32 -19.49
N GLU A 335 12.94 -9.78 -20.50
CA GLU A 335 12.94 -11.18 -20.98
C GLU A 335 13.34 -12.20 -19.93
N THR A 336 13.98 -11.75 -18.85
CA THR A 336 14.43 -12.59 -17.74
C THR A 336 13.46 -12.56 -16.55
N VAL A 337 12.37 -11.75 -16.63
CA VAL A 337 11.39 -11.59 -15.57
C VAL A 337 10.28 -12.64 -15.70
N GLY A 338 10.12 -13.48 -14.68
CA GLY A 338 9.11 -14.54 -14.67
C GLY A 338 7.80 -14.17 -13.99
N MET A 339 7.75 -13.05 -13.27
CA MET A 339 6.55 -12.57 -12.58
C MET A 339 6.48 -11.04 -12.58
N VAL A 340 5.32 -10.51 -12.92
CA VAL A 340 4.93 -9.11 -12.70
C VAL A 340 3.79 -9.06 -11.71
N GLU A 341 4.03 -8.42 -10.58
CA GLU A 341 2.98 -7.98 -9.66
C GLU A 341 2.55 -6.57 -10.09
N ALA A 342 1.46 -6.50 -10.81
CA ALA A 342 1.00 -5.28 -11.44
C ALA A 342 0.28 -4.34 -10.45
N HIS A 343 0.10 -3.10 -10.82
CA HIS A 343 -0.80 -2.20 -10.12
C HIS A 343 -2.22 -2.75 -10.10
N GLY A 344 -2.75 -3.20 -11.25
CA GLY A 344 -3.91 -4.07 -11.40
C GLY A 344 -5.06 -3.76 -10.43
N THR A 345 -5.73 -2.63 -10.61
CA THR A 345 -6.76 -2.14 -9.68
C THR A 345 -8.16 -2.70 -9.93
N GLY A 346 -8.39 -3.34 -11.09
CA GLY A 346 -9.72 -3.74 -11.54
C GLY A 346 -10.51 -2.58 -12.16
N THR A 347 -9.86 -1.46 -12.50
CA THR A 347 -10.46 -0.38 -13.28
C THR A 347 -10.19 -0.62 -14.76
N ARG A 348 -11.24 -0.56 -15.60
CA ARG A 348 -11.13 -0.90 -17.03
C ARG A 348 -10.03 -0.11 -17.75
N ALA A 349 -9.97 1.21 -17.53
CA ALA A 349 -8.97 2.07 -18.17
C ALA A 349 -7.56 1.85 -17.61
N GLY A 350 -7.43 1.69 -16.29
CA GLY A 350 -6.15 1.48 -15.62
C GLY A 350 -5.50 0.17 -16.02
N ASP A 351 -6.25 -0.92 -15.94
CA ASP A 351 -5.76 -2.26 -16.27
C ASP A 351 -5.37 -2.36 -17.76
N ALA A 352 -6.17 -1.76 -18.65
CA ALA A 352 -5.87 -1.74 -20.08
C ALA A 352 -4.58 -0.94 -20.39
N ALA A 353 -4.40 0.22 -19.77
CA ALA A 353 -3.21 1.05 -19.94
C ALA A 353 -1.95 0.33 -19.45
N GLU A 354 -2.04 -0.31 -18.28
CA GLU A 354 -0.91 -1.05 -17.69
C GLU A 354 -0.53 -2.28 -18.49
N LEU A 355 -1.49 -3.12 -18.87
CA LEU A 355 -1.23 -4.31 -19.69
C LEU A 355 -0.61 -3.93 -21.04
N LYS A 356 -1.07 -2.85 -21.68
CA LYS A 356 -0.50 -2.34 -22.91
C LYS A 356 0.96 -1.90 -22.68
N ALA A 357 1.24 -1.12 -21.66
CA ALA A 357 2.59 -0.65 -21.35
C ALA A 357 3.55 -1.82 -21.06
N LEU A 358 3.11 -2.79 -20.25
CA LEU A 358 3.87 -3.99 -19.94
C LEU A 358 4.13 -4.82 -21.21
N SER A 359 3.09 -5.12 -22.00
CA SER A 359 3.22 -5.93 -23.22
C SER A 359 4.18 -5.30 -24.23
N GLU A 360 4.09 -3.98 -24.44
CA GLU A 360 4.99 -3.27 -25.36
C GLU A 360 6.45 -3.31 -24.88
N VAL A 361 6.72 -2.95 -23.62
CA VAL A 361 8.08 -2.93 -23.08
C VAL A 361 8.69 -4.34 -23.02
N PHE A 362 7.92 -5.36 -22.69
CA PHE A 362 8.40 -6.74 -22.66
C PHE A 362 8.70 -7.27 -24.07
N SER A 363 7.90 -6.87 -25.07
CA SER A 363 8.14 -7.25 -26.47
C SER A 363 9.39 -6.59 -27.07
N GLU A 364 9.85 -5.44 -26.54
CA GLU A 364 11.09 -4.78 -26.95
C GLU A 364 12.34 -5.65 -26.70
N SER A 365 12.24 -6.66 -25.83
CA SER A 365 13.33 -7.59 -25.53
C SER A 365 13.73 -8.51 -26.69
N GLY A 366 12.86 -8.65 -27.68
CA GLY A 366 13.05 -9.56 -28.81
C GLY A 366 12.81 -11.04 -28.52
N ARG A 367 12.39 -11.39 -27.31
CA ARG A 367 11.95 -12.75 -26.96
C ARG A 367 10.61 -13.04 -27.64
N THR A 368 10.53 -14.15 -28.39
CA THR A 368 9.40 -14.45 -29.28
C THR A 368 8.44 -15.53 -28.76
N ASP A 369 8.86 -16.35 -27.80
CA ASP A 369 7.97 -17.35 -27.17
C ASP A 369 6.88 -16.61 -26.38
N PRO A 370 5.60 -17.02 -26.50
CA PRO A 370 4.50 -16.34 -25.79
C PRO A 370 4.40 -16.79 -24.34
N GLY A 371 3.77 -15.96 -23.51
CA GLY A 371 3.35 -16.33 -22.17
C GLY A 371 4.48 -16.76 -21.22
N TRP A 372 5.66 -16.12 -21.29
CA TRP A 372 6.76 -16.49 -20.38
C TRP A 372 6.69 -15.81 -19.01
N CYS A 373 5.92 -14.72 -18.88
CA CYS A 373 5.86 -13.93 -17.65
C CYS A 373 4.45 -13.95 -17.06
N ALA A 374 4.35 -14.43 -15.82
CA ALA A 374 3.12 -14.38 -15.04
C ALA A 374 2.76 -12.94 -14.68
N VAL A 375 1.55 -12.49 -14.95
CA VAL A 375 1.02 -11.22 -14.44
C VAL A 375 -0.08 -11.46 -13.43
N GLY A 376 -0.09 -10.68 -12.35
CA GLY A 376 -1.12 -10.76 -11.33
C GLY A 376 -1.22 -9.51 -10.49
N SER A 377 -2.22 -9.46 -9.60
CA SER A 377 -2.42 -8.40 -8.63
C SER A 377 -2.93 -8.93 -7.30
N VAL A 378 -2.23 -8.57 -6.23
CA VAL A 378 -2.62 -8.86 -4.85
C VAL A 378 -3.99 -8.25 -4.50
N LYS A 379 -4.35 -7.17 -5.19
CA LYS A 379 -5.60 -6.43 -4.97
C LYS A 379 -6.85 -7.26 -5.29
N SER A 380 -6.71 -8.34 -6.07
CA SER A 380 -7.81 -9.30 -6.27
C SER A 380 -8.25 -9.95 -4.97
N GLN A 381 -7.36 -10.07 -3.98
CA GLN A 381 -7.60 -10.78 -2.72
C GLN A 381 -7.81 -9.84 -1.53
N ILE A 382 -7.11 -8.71 -1.48
CA ILE A 382 -7.10 -7.80 -0.30
C ILE A 382 -7.66 -6.40 -0.58
N GLY A 383 -8.07 -6.11 -1.82
CA GLY A 383 -8.43 -4.76 -2.23
C GLY A 383 -7.21 -3.84 -2.40
N HIS A 384 -7.48 -2.57 -2.72
CA HIS A 384 -6.46 -1.56 -2.96
C HIS A 384 -6.12 -0.83 -1.66
N THR A 385 -4.97 -1.10 -1.11
CA THR A 385 -4.50 -0.56 0.18
C THR A 385 -3.79 0.80 0.04
N ALA A 386 -4.18 1.62 -0.94
CA ALA A 386 -3.73 2.99 -1.18
C ALA A 386 -2.21 3.18 -0.93
N GLY A 387 -1.80 3.98 0.05
CA GLY A 387 -0.39 4.24 0.37
C GLY A 387 0.43 2.99 0.72
N ALA A 388 -0.20 1.90 1.18
CA ALA A 388 0.44 0.63 1.50
C ALA A 388 0.44 -0.38 0.33
N ALA A 389 -0.16 -0.03 -0.83
CA ALA A 389 -0.35 -0.99 -1.93
C ALA A 389 0.97 -1.50 -2.52
N GLY A 390 1.95 -0.63 -2.73
CA GLY A 390 3.26 -1.03 -3.22
C GLY A 390 4.02 -1.93 -2.24
N ALA A 391 3.83 -1.74 -0.93
CA ALA A 391 4.41 -2.60 0.09
C ALA A 391 3.77 -4.00 0.08
N ALA A 392 2.45 -4.12 -0.10
CA ALA A 392 1.76 -5.40 -0.27
C ALA A 392 2.28 -6.17 -1.49
N SER A 393 2.40 -5.47 -2.62
CA SER A 393 2.95 -6.02 -3.87
C SER A 393 4.40 -6.48 -3.69
N LEU A 394 5.23 -5.67 -3.03
CA LEU A 394 6.63 -6.00 -2.77
C LEU A 394 6.76 -7.24 -1.87
N ILE A 395 6.05 -7.29 -0.75
CA ILE A 395 6.09 -8.43 0.19
C ILE A 395 5.61 -9.70 -0.51
N LYS A 396 4.52 -9.64 -1.30
CA LYS A 396 4.07 -10.76 -2.14
C LYS A 396 5.17 -11.24 -3.09
N ALA A 397 5.81 -10.33 -3.82
CA ALA A 397 6.87 -10.68 -4.77
C ALA A 397 8.10 -11.29 -4.08
N ILE A 398 8.53 -10.73 -2.93
CA ILE A 398 9.62 -11.27 -2.12
C ILE A 398 9.30 -12.69 -1.65
N LEU A 399 8.12 -12.90 -1.09
CA LEU A 399 7.70 -14.22 -0.61
C LEU A 399 7.54 -15.24 -1.75
N ALA A 400 7.05 -14.80 -2.92
CA ALA A 400 6.99 -15.64 -4.12
C ALA A 400 8.40 -16.09 -4.57
N LEU A 401 9.38 -15.18 -4.56
CA LEU A 401 10.78 -15.50 -4.86
C LEU A 401 11.39 -16.43 -3.81
N HIS A 402 11.19 -16.13 -2.53
CA HIS A 402 11.77 -16.86 -1.41
C HIS A 402 11.23 -18.31 -1.37
N HIS A 403 9.92 -18.49 -1.49
CA HIS A 403 9.27 -19.79 -1.46
C HIS A 403 9.21 -20.48 -2.82
N LYS A 404 9.63 -19.81 -3.90
CA LYS A 404 9.63 -20.36 -5.28
C LYS A 404 8.22 -20.79 -5.75
N VAL A 405 7.21 -19.97 -5.42
CA VAL A 405 5.80 -20.20 -5.74
C VAL A 405 5.23 -18.94 -6.39
N LEU A 406 4.44 -19.12 -7.44
CA LEU A 406 3.62 -18.08 -8.05
C LEU A 406 2.22 -18.09 -7.42
N PRO A 407 1.85 -17.11 -6.56
CA PRO A 407 0.50 -17.03 -6.01
C PRO A 407 -0.53 -16.63 -7.08
N PRO A 408 -1.80 -17.05 -6.96
CA PRO A 408 -2.82 -16.72 -7.94
C PRO A 408 -3.28 -15.27 -7.87
N THR A 409 -3.84 -14.82 -9.00
CA THR A 409 -4.76 -13.69 -9.08
C THR A 409 -6.16 -14.25 -9.24
N ILE A 410 -7.07 -13.92 -8.34
CA ILE A 410 -8.43 -14.45 -8.32
C ILE A 410 -9.42 -13.54 -9.06
N ASN A 411 -10.64 -14.02 -9.27
CA ASN A 411 -11.76 -13.29 -9.88
C ASN A 411 -11.53 -12.91 -11.37
N VAL A 412 -10.65 -13.63 -12.06
CA VAL A 412 -10.45 -13.51 -13.52
C VAL A 412 -11.07 -14.71 -14.19
N GLU A 413 -12.25 -14.57 -14.75
CA GLU A 413 -12.96 -15.61 -15.50
C GLU A 413 -12.86 -15.38 -17.02
N GLU A 414 -12.91 -14.10 -17.43
CA GLU A 414 -12.79 -13.66 -18.81
C GLU A 414 -11.67 -12.63 -18.94
N PRO A 415 -10.45 -13.03 -19.34
CA PRO A 415 -9.36 -12.08 -19.52
C PRO A 415 -9.71 -10.92 -20.46
N THR A 416 -9.37 -9.69 -20.04
CA THR A 416 -9.60 -8.49 -20.89
C THR A 416 -8.92 -8.63 -22.25
N GLN A 417 -9.56 -8.08 -23.29
CA GLN A 417 -9.01 -8.06 -24.67
C GLN A 417 -8.05 -6.87 -24.90
N ALA A 418 -7.54 -6.23 -23.86
CA ALA A 418 -6.63 -5.09 -23.97
C ALA A 418 -5.29 -5.45 -24.64
N ILE A 419 -4.88 -6.71 -24.56
CA ILE A 419 -3.67 -7.27 -25.21
C ILE A 419 -3.99 -8.63 -25.84
N ASP A 420 -3.09 -9.10 -26.73
CA ASP A 420 -3.15 -10.44 -27.31
C ASP A 420 -2.46 -11.45 -26.36
N TRP A 421 -3.23 -12.14 -25.54
CA TRP A 421 -2.72 -13.15 -24.59
C TRP A 421 -2.07 -14.35 -25.27
N ALA A 422 -2.47 -14.68 -26.50
CA ALA A 422 -1.98 -15.84 -27.21
C ALA A 422 -0.58 -15.63 -27.82
N LYS A 423 -0.24 -14.38 -28.14
CA LYS A 423 1.03 -14.02 -28.80
C LYS A 423 1.94 -13.17 -27.92
N GLY A 424 1.37 -12.51 -26.91
CA GLY A 424 2.09 -11.61 -26.03
C GLY A 424 2.99 -12.30 -25.00
N PRO A 425 3.83 -11.54 -24.31
CA PRO A 425 4.76 -12.04 -23.30
C PRO A 425 4.09 -12.49 -22.01
N LEU A 426 2.89 -12.00 -21.73
CA LEU A 426 2.21 -12.13 -20.43
C LEU A 426 1.18 -13.24 -20.45
N TYR A 427 0.97 -13.88 -19.29
CA TYR A 427 -0.18 -14.70 -19.02
C TYR A 427 -0.71 -14.43 -17.60
N ILE A 428 -2.02 -14.54 -17.39
CA ILE A 428 -2.61 -14.36 -16.06
C ILE A 428 -2.37 -15.64 -15.25
N ASN A 429 -1.71 -15.50 -14.10
CA ASN A 429 -1.53 -16.63 -13.19
C ASN A 429 -2.74 -16.73 -12.26
N SER A 430 -3.69 -17.61 -12.56
CA SER A 430 -4.95 -17.81 -11.82
C SER A 430 -4.88 -18.92 -10.77
N GLU A 431 -3.79 -19.69 -10.72
CA GLU A 431 -3.60 -20.80 -9.79
C GLU A 431 -2.25 -20.70 -9.07
N SER A 432 -2.20 -21.20 -7.84
CA SER A 432 -0.94 -21.36 -7.12
C SER A 432 -0.12 -22.46 -7.78
N ARG A 433 1.10 -22.15 -8.18
CA ARG A 433 1.98 -23.12 -8.85
C ARG A 433 3.45 -22.95 -8.46
N PRO A 434 4.27 -24.02 -8.54
CA PRO A 434 5.71 -23.90 -8.39
C PRO A 434 6.29 -22.90 -9.42
N TRP A 435 7.20 -22.03 -8.98
CA TRP A 435 7.91 -21.14 -9.89
C TRP A 435 9.12 -21.84 -10.49
N ILE A 436 8.91 -22.54 -11.60
CA ILE A 436 9.95 -23.17 -12.38
C ILE A 436 10.64 -22.10 -13.25
N HIS A 437 11.96 -22.14 -13.36
CA HIS A 437 12.72 -21.25 -14.23
C HIS A 437 14.01 -21.93 -14.74
N SER A 438 14.61 -21.34 -15.79
CA SER A 438 15.92 -21.77 -16.27
C SER A 438 17.03 -21.48 -15.24
N ALA A 439 18.12 -22.24 -15.30
CA ALA A 439 19.31 -22.03 -14.49
C ALA A 439 20.20 -20.87 -14.98
N ASP A 440 19.91 -20.29 -16.16
CA ASP A 440 20.74 -19.27 -16.81
C ASP A 440 20.79 -17.94 -16.05
N HIS A 441 19.78 -17.69 -15.22
CA HIS A 441 19.69 -16.50 -14.36
C HIS A 441 18.85 -16.79 -13.10
N PRO A 442 18.97 -16.00 -12.04
CA PRO A 442 18.10 -16.15 -10.86
C PRO A 442 16.64 -15.81 -11.21
N ARG A 443 15.68 -16.28 -10.37
CA ARG A 443 14.27 -15.83 -10.46
C ARG A 443 14.21 -14.32 -10.30
N ARG A 444 13.43 -13.66 -11.14
CA ARG A 444 13.23 -12.20 -11.14
C ARG A 444 11.76 -11.88 -11.16
N ALA A 445 11.36 -10.97 -10.27
CA ALA A 445 10.03 -10.37 -10.25
C ALA A 445 10.14 -8.88 -10.53
N SER A 446 9.11 -8.33 -11.15
CA SER A 446 8.89 -6.89 -11.27
C SER A 446 7.58 -6.52 -10.61
N LEU A 447 7.44 -5.29 -10.15
CA LEU A 447 6.19 -4.80 -9.57
C LEU A 447 5.95 -3.33 -9.90
N SER A 448 4.68 -2.95 -9.96
CA SER A 448 4.23 -1.60 -10.30
C SER A 448 3.29 -1.03 -9.26
N SER A 449 3.38 0.27 -9.03
CA SER A 449 2.38 1.02 -8.28
C SER A 449 2.29 2.42 -8.87
N PHE A 450 1.08 2.82 -9.29
CA PHE A 450 0.83 4.10 -9.94
C PHE A 450 -0.05 4.97 -9.05
N GLY A 451 0.39 6.21 -8.80
CA GLY A 451 -0.32 7.16 -7.97
C GLY A 451 -1.41 7.89 -8.75
N PHE A 452 -2.49 8.21 -8.07
CA PHE A 452 -3.48 9.16 -8.55
C PHE A 452 -2.83 10.55 -8.60
N GLY A 453 -2.78 11.16 -9.78
CA GLY A 453 -2.08 12.44 -9.98
C GLY A 453 -0.83 12.33 -10.87
N GLY A 454 -0.52 11.16 -11.38
CA GLY A 454 0.52 10.92 -12.39
C GLY A 454 1.90 10.62 -11.84
#